data_3d67816c0b5aa8c85d4ac090b1e9471a
#
_entry.id   3d67816c0b5aa8c85d4ac090b1e9471a
#
_cell.length_a   1.000
_cell.length_b   1.000
_cell.length_c   1.000
_cell.angle_alpha   90.00
_cell.angle_beta   90.00
_cell.angle_gamma   90.00
#
_symmetry.space_group_name_H-M   'P 1'
#
loop_
_entity.id
_entity.type
_entity.pdbx_description
1 polymer ?
#
loop_
_entity_poly.entity_id
_entity_poly.type
_entity_poly.pdbx_seq_one_letter_code
_entity_poly.pdbx_strand_id
1 'polypeptide(L)'
;MAGPVRGTPGWLRETNDRTALSLLLEHGVLTRTRIGELSGLSKPTAAQMVSRLETAGLIHVVGEVSGGRGPNAASYAVRTDRMLGVAVDIDAESIRSTVVDAAGAERPIAVTPLAARSPEEDLRLAVDAACDAAGADAQRVGAVCIGVQGALDPRTDELTYIETLPEWPKQGIRKRLSDALGIAVHIDNDVNLAALAERTDGAGRDTGGFALLWMDEGLGLSVDQGGSVHRGASGGAGEIGYLPIPRSAAELDEEARDLQDLIGGPAVARLAASHGLSAQFQGAEGADEARERLLGELARRVAVGVVPVLALLDPELVVLGGATGLAGGPRLAELVTAELRPAWGDRSVVATGVAAHPVLRGAREHLIGDVRDALFAEVSRIAP
;
A
#
# COMPACT_ATOMS: atom_id res chain seq x y z
N MET A 1 -17.46 25.36 -4.93
CA MET A 1 -17.92 26.53 -4.12
C MET A 1 -16.77 26.93 -3.20
N ALA A 2 -16.49 28.24 -3.03
CA ALA A 2 -15.44 28.70 -2.11
C ALA A 2 -15.88 28.36 -0.66
N GLY A 3 -15.00 27.72 0.13
CA GLY A 3 -15.26 27.44 1.54
C GLY A 3 -15.41 28.71 2.38
N PRO A 4 -15.94 28.60 3.61
CA PRO A 4 -16.17 29.74 4.46
C PRO A 4 -14.87 30.50 4.78
N VAL A 5 -14.94 31.82 4.82
CA VAL A 5 -13.79 32.69 5.11
C VAL A 5 -13.27 32.42 6.53
N ARG A 6 -11.96 32.27 6.68
CA ARG A 6 -11.27 32.00 7.97
C ARG A 6 -11.71 32.99 9.05
N GLY A 7 -12.07 32.48 10.24
CA GLY A 7 -12.50 33.30 11.38
C GLY A 7 -14.01 33.64 11.41
N THR A 8 -14.78 33.20 10.41
CA THR A 8 -16.26 33.38 10.45
C THR A 8 -16.92 32.29 11.33
N PRO A 9 -18.14 32.52 11.84
CA PRO A 9 -18.89 31.50 12.58
C PRO A 9 -19.08 30.20 11.78
N GLY A 10 -19.25 30.29 10.44
CA GLY A 10 -19.35 29.14 9.55
C GLY A 10 -18.02 28.33 9.51
N TRP A 11 -16.89 29.02 9.37
CA TRP A 11 -15.57 28.38 9.41
C TRP A 11 -15.30 27.68 10.74
N LEU A 12 -15.66 28.28 11.87
CA LEU A 12 -15.52 27.66 13.20
C LEU A 12 -16.38 26.40 13.33
N ARG A 13 -17.62 26.43 12.80
CA ARG A 13 -18.50 25.25 12.82
C ARG A 13 -17.91 24.11 12.00
N GLU A 14 -17.48 24.39 10.76
CA GLU A 14 -16.84 23.39 9.90
C GLU A 14 -15.58 22.80 10.56
N THR A 15 -14.74 23.64 11.15
CA THR A 15 -13.53 23.17 11.86
C THR A 15 -13.89 22.26 13.02
N ASN A 16 -14.88 22.61 13.83
CA ASN A 16 -15.35 21.79 14.94
C ASN A 16 -15.95 20.47 14.47
N ASP A 17 -16.76 20.49 13.42
CA ASP A 17 -17.40 19.29 12.86
C ASP A 17 -16.34 18.33 12.27
N ARG A 18 -15.31 18.84 11.59
CA ARG A 18 -14.14 18.06 11.13
C ARG A 18 -13.36 17.48 12.30
N THR A 19 -13.14 18.26 13.37
CA THR A 19 -12.46 17.77 14.57
C THR A 19 -13.21 16.60 15.21
N ALA A 20 -14.55 16.68 15.28
CA ALA A 20 -15.34 15.58 15.84
C ALA A 20 -15.26 14.31 15.00
N LEU A 21 -15.30 14.42 13.66
CA LEU A 21 -15.11 13.28 12.77
C LEU A 21 -13.71 12.68 12.92
N SER A 22 -12.67 13.51 12.99
CA SER A 22 -11.29 13.04 13.23
C SER A 22 -11.16 12.26 14.53
N LEU A 23 -11.73 12.78 15.63
CA LEU A 23 -11.73 12.11 16.93
C LEU A 23 -12.49 10.77 16.88
N LEU A 24 -13.61 10.71 16.17
CA LEU A 24 -14.37 9.47 16.00
C LEU A 24 -13.65 8.46 15.10
N LEU A 25 -12.92 8.90 14.08
CA LEU A 25 -12.08 8.02 13.25
C LEU A 25 -10.88 7.47 14.04
N GLU A 26 -10.28 8.28 14.90
CA GLU A 26 -9.10 7.92 15.69
C GLU A 26 -9.45 6.99 16.87
N HIS A 27 -10.54 7.32 17.60
CA HIS A 27 -10.89 6.64 18.84
C HIS A 27 -12.07 5.65 18.68
N GLY A 28 -12.69 5.57 17.50
CA GLY A 28 -13.84 4.71 17.25
C GLY A 28 -15.13 5.27 17.87
N VAL A 29 -15.69 4.56 18.84
CA VAL A 29 -16.98 4.89 19.46
C VAL A 29 -16.80 5.88 20.62
N LEU A 30 -17.42 7.06 20.53
CA LEU A 30 -17.34 8.10 21.57
C LEU A 30 -18.73 8.58 21.97
N THR A 31 -18.89 8.95 23.27
CA THR A 31 -20.06 9.68 23.73
C THR A 31 -19.93 11.18 23.42
N ARG A 32 -21.04 11.89 23.36
CA ARG A 32 -21.07 13.36 23.17
C ARG A 32 -20.18 14.09 24.20
N THR A 33 -20.22 13.66 25.47
CA THR A 33 -19.39 14.24 26.53
C THR A 33 -17.91 14.04 26.22
N ARG A 34 -17.52 12.84 25.80
CA ARG A 34 -16.12 12.53 25.51
C ARG A 34 -15.60 13.30 24.28
N ILE A 35 -16.44 13.46 23.23
CA ILE A 35 -16.10 14.30 22.08
C ILE A 35 -15.88 15.76 22.54
N GLY A 36 -16.76 16.30 23.42
CA GLY A 36 -16.60 17.65 23.97
C GLY A 36 -15.31 17.83 24.77
N GLU A 37 -14.96 16.86 25.61
CA GLU A 37 -13.70 16.86 26.39
C GLU A 37 -12.46 16.84 25.49
N LEU A 38 -12.42 15.91 24.54
CA LEU A 38 -11.29 15.75 23.62
C LEU A 38 -11.11 16.96 22.68
N SER A 39 -12.20 17.57 22.25
CA SER A 39 -12.18 18.76 21.38
C SER A 39 -11.99 20.08 22.14
N GLY A 40 -12.05 20.08 23.48
CA GLY A 40 -12.00 21.29 24.28
C GLY A 40 -13.24 22.18 24.16
N LEU A 41 -14.35 21.67 23.62
CA LEU A 41 -15.58 22.41 23.37
C LEU A 41 -16.53 22.39 24.59
N SER A 42 -17.33 23.45 24.75
CA SER A 42 -18.40 23.47 25.74
C SER A 42 -19.46 22.40 25.45
N LYS A 43 -20.13 21.90 26.51
CA LYS A 43 -21.21 20.91 26.38
C LYS A 43 -22.29 21.32 25.37
N PRO A 44 -22.80 22.59 25.34
CA PRO A 44 -23.77 23.01 24.33
C PRO A 44 -23.21 22.96 22.89
N THR A 45 -21.95 23.38 22.70
CA THR A 45 -21.30 23.37 21.38
C THR A 45 -21.10 21.95 20.88
N ALA A 46 -20.63 21.05 21.74
CA ALA A 46 -20.48 19.63 21.40
C ALA A 46 -21.83 18.98 21.07
N ALA A 47 -22.90 19.33 21.79
CA ALA A 47 -24.24 18.84 21.51
C ALA A 47 -24.75 19.27 20.12
N GLN A 48 -24.57 20.55 19.76
CA GLN A 48 -24.96 21.07 18.45
C GLN A 48 -24.15 20.44 17.31
N MET A 49 -22.86 20.27 17.51
CA MET A 49 -21.95 19.64 16.57
C MET A 49 -22.35 18.19 16.29
N VAL A 50 -22.52 17.36 17.32
CA VAL A 50 -22.97 15.97 17.17
C VAL A 50 -24.32 15.90 16.48
N SER A 51 -25.29 16.77 16.85
CA SER A 51 -26.61 16.81 16.20
C SER A 51 -26.53 17.14 14.71
N ARG A 52 -25.66 18.07 14.28
CA ARG A 52 -25.45 18.38 12.87
C ARG A 52 -24.89 17.20 12.10
N LEU A 53 -23.82 16.57 12.63
CA LEU A 53 -23.19 15.41 12.01
C LEU A 53 -24.15 14.21 11.89
N GLU A 54 -24.95 13.98 12.92
CA GLU A 54 -25.98 12.94 12.94
C GLU A 54 -27.10 13.23 11.92
N THR A 55 -27.60 14.47 11.89
CA THR A 55 -28.63 14.90 10.90
C THR A 55 -28.12 14.78 9.47
N ALA A 56 -26.83 15.06 9.24
CA ALA A 56 -26.19 14.88 7.95
C ALA A 56 -25.90 13.41 7.59
N GLY A 57 -26.12 12.49 8.54
CA GLY A 57 -25.85 11.08 8.35
C GLY A 57 -24.37 10.73 8.25
N LEU A 58 -23.48 11.57 8.79
CA LEU A 58 -22.03 11.30 8.83
C LEU A 58 -21.63 10.47 10.05
N ILE A 59 -22.44 10.54 11.11
CA ILE A 59 -22.32 9.70 12.30
C ILE A 59 -23.67 9.07 12.63
N HIS A 60 -23.65 8.02 13.44
CA HIS A 60 -24.85 7.35 13.93
C HIS A 60 -24.67 6.86 15.37
N VAL A 61 -25.79 6.66 16.05
CA VAL A 61 -25.80 6.04 17.38
C VAL A 61 -25.53 4.54 17.22
N VAL A 62 -24.55 4.03 17.96
CA VAL A 62 -24.17 2.60 17.96
C VAL A 62 -24.52 1.91 19.27
N GLY A 63 -24.92 2.66 20.30
CA GLY A 63 -25.32 2.11 21.59
C GLY A 63 -25.43 3.18 22.68
N GLU A 64 -25.59 2.73 23.90
CA GLU A 64 -25.61 3.58 25.08
C GLU A 64 -24.56 3.10 26.09
N VAL A 65 -23.86 4.04 26.72
CA VAL A 65 -22.90 3.77 27.78
C VAL A 65 -23.50 4.20 29.11
N SER A 66 -23.54 3.25 30.07
CA SER A 66 -23.96 3.55 31.43
C SER A 66 -22.90 4.38 32.13
N GLY A 67 -23.18 5.64 32.45
CA GLY A 67 -22.27 6.59 33.08
C GLY A 67 -22.34 6.62 34.61
N GLY A 68 -22.82 5.58 35.28
CA GLY A 68 -22.97 5.56 36.75
C GLY A 68 -24.32 6.14 37.19
N ARG A 69 -24.38 7.14 38.13
CA ARG A 69 -25.60 7.70 38.71
C ARG A 69 -26.42 8.64 37.79
N GLY A 70 -26.35 8.49 36.45
CA GLY A 70 -27.09 9.34 35.49
C GLY A 70 -27.78 8.51 34.40
N PRO A 71 -28.60 9.16 33.55
CA PRO A 71 -29.16 8.48 32.37
C PRO A 71 -28.03 8.02 31.46
N ASN A 72 -28.28 6.89 30.75
CA ASN A 72 -27.36 6.37 29.75
C ASN A 72 -27.02 7.42 28.69
N ALA A 73 -25.77 7.50 28.31
CA ALA A 73 -25.29 8.42 27.28
C ALA A 73 -25.19 7.69 25.93
N ALA A 74 -25.83 8.24 24.90
CA ALA A 74 -25.68 7.74 23.55
C ALA A 74 -24.22 7.81 23.10
N SER A 75 -23.75 6.75 22.47
CA SER A 75 -22.43 6.64 21.85
C SER A 75 -22.54 6.64 20.34
N TYR A 76 -21.61 7.33 19.70
CA TYR A 76 -21.62 7.62 18.27
C TYR A 76 -20.40 7.02 17.59
N ALA A 77 -20.58 6.60 16.33
CA ALA A 77 -19.50 6.21 15.43
C ALA A 77 -19.67 6.91 14.07
N VAL A 78 -18.60 7.01 13.32
CA VAL A 78 -18.63 7.50 11.94
C VAL A 78 -19.36 6.48 11.07
N ARG A 79 -20.17 6.97 10.12
CA ARG A 79 -20.67 6.14 9.03
C ARG A 79 -19.58 5.94 7.98
N THR A 80 -18.77 4.92 8.15
CA THR A 80 -17.63 4.63 7.28
C THR A 80 -18.05 4.13 5.90
N ASP A 81 -19.32 3.73 5.74
CA ASP A 81 -19.94 3.29 4.49
C ASP A 81 -20.41 4.42 3.56
N ARG A 82 -20.24 5.69 3.95
CA ARG A 82 -20.70 6.85 3.18
C ARG A 82 -19.86 7.11 1.94
N MET A 83 -18.56 6.93 2.08
CA MET A 83 -17.55 7.10 1.04
C MET A 83 -16.64 5.89 1.08
N LEU A 84 -16.48 5.26 -0.05
CA LEU A 84 -15.67 4.04 -0.19
C LEU A 84 -14.62 4.22 -1.28
N GLY A 85 -13.51 3.49 -1.13
CA GLY A 85 -12.55 3.23 -2.19
C GLY A 85 -12.48 1.74 -2.47
N VAL A 86 -11.82 1.37 -3.57
CA VAL A 86 -11.46 -0.02 -3.87
C VAL A 86 -9.98 -0.09 -4.19
N ALA A 87 -9.23 -0.84 -3.38
CA ALA A 87 -7.85 -1.18 -3.65
C ALA A 87 -7.80 -2.38 -4.60
N VAL A 88 -6.92 -2.33 -5.58
CA VAL A 88 -6.78 -3.35 -6.63
C VAL A 88 -5.31 -3.68 -6.82
N ASP A 89 -5.00 -4.96 -6.91
CA ASP A 89 -3.69 -5.52 -7.23
C ASP A 89 -3.86 -6.43 -8.45
N ILE A 90 -3.13 -6.14 -9.53
CA ILE A 90 -3.24 -6.88 -10.81
C ILE A 90 -1.93 -7.62 -11.05
N ASP A 91 -2.01 -8.94 -11.09
CA ASP A 91 -0.95 -9.81 -11.57
C ASP A 91 -1.25 -10.38 -12.97
N ALA A 92 -0.38 -11.23 -13.50
CA ALA A 92 -0.52 -11.81 -14.84
C ALA A 92 -1.77 -12.70 -15.02
N GLU A 93 -2.35 -13.22 -13.95
CA GLU A 93 -3.43 -14.22 -14.00
C GLU A 93 -4.72 -13.72 -13.34
N SER A 94 -4.61 -12.82 -12.38
CA SER A 94 -5.74 -12.44 -11.51
C SER A 94 -5.72 -10.97 -11.09
N ILE A 95 -6.89 -10.52 -10.68
CA ILE A 95 -7.09 -9.22 -10.06
C ILE A 95 -7.62 -9.47 -8.65
N ARG A 96 -6.86 -9.01 -7.65
CA ARG A 96 -7.30 -8.98 -6.25
C ARG A 96 -7.86 -7.61 -5.94
N SER A 97 -9.01 -7.57 -5.29
CA SER A 97 -9.63 -6.31 -4.93
C SER A 97 -10.26 -6.34 -3.55
N THR A 98 -10.29 -5.21 -2.86
CA THR A 98 -10.94 -5.07 -1.55
C THR A 98 -11.48 -3.65 -1.35
N VAL A 99 -12.59 -3.55 -0.64
CA VAL A 99 -13.19 -2.27 -0.28
C VAL A 99 -12.36 -1.58 0.81
N VAL A 100 -12.25 -0.25 0.69
CA VAL A 100 -11.59 0.63 1.65
C VAL A 100 -12.61 1.63 2.19
N ASP A 101 -12.72 1.73 3.51
CA ASP A 101 -13.55 2.71 4.19
C ASP A 101 -12.72 3.73 4.97
N ALA A 102 -13.34 4.78 5.49
CA ALA A 102 -12.67 5.85 6.23
C ALA A 102 -12.00 5.36 7.54
N ALA A 103 -12.42 4.25 8.12
CA ALA A 103 -11.80 3.66 9.29
C ALA A 103 -10.54 2.84 8.94
N GLY A 104 -10.37 2.46 7.68
CA GLY A 104 -9.28 1.58 7.24
C GLY A 104 -9.44 0.15 7.75
N ALA A 105 -10.66 -0.29 8.06
CA ALA A 105 -10.91 -1.65 8.52
C ALA A 105 -10.56 -2.69 7.44
N GLU A 106 -10.05 -3.85 7.86
CA GLU A 106 -9.85 -4.96 6.94
C GLU A 106 -11.19 -5.48 6.42
N ARG A 107 -11.26 -5.66 5.09
CA ARG A 107 -12.43 -6.14 4.38
C ARG A 107 -12.08 -7.40 3.59
N PRO A 108 -13.05 -8.25 3.22
CA PRO A 108 -12.80 -9.42 2.38
C PRO A 108 -12.09 -9.04 1.09
N ILE A 109 -11.19 -9.93 0.64
CA ILE A 109 -10.52 -9.81 -0.65
C ILE A 109 -11.29 -10.66 -1.66
N ALA A 110 -11.71 -10.05 -2.76
CA ALA A 110 -12.23 -10.74 -3.93
C ALA A 110 -11.09 -11.04 -4.90
N VAL A 111 -11.19 -12.15 -5.61
CA VAL A 111 -10.25 -12.54 -6.67
C VAL A 111 -11.06 -12.79 -7.93
N THR A 112 -10.74 -12.05 -8.99
CA THR A 112 -11.31 -12.23 -10.32
C THR A 112 -10.20 -12.62 -11.30
N PRO A 113 -10.42 -13.61 -12.19
CA PRO A 113 -9.40 -13.96 -13.18
C PRO A 113 -9.20 -12.80 -14.15
N LEU A 114 -7.95 -12.48 -14.45
CA LEU A 114 -7.60 -11.60 -15.58
C LEU A 114 -7.92 -12.35 -16.88
N ALA A 115 -8.67 -11.75 -17.78
CA ALA A 115 -9.06 -12.35 -19.04
C ALA A 115 -8.80 -11.39 -20.19
N ALA A 116 -8.93 -11.87 -21.43
CA ALA A 116 -8.80 -11.06 -22.65
C ALA A 116 -10.04 -10.13 -22.82
N ARG A 117 -10.31 -9.30 -21.81
CA ARG A 117 -11.32 -8.24 -21.77
C ARG A 117 -10.64 -6.87 -21.85
N SER A 118 -11.45 -5.82 -22.01
CA SER A 118 -10.90 -4.48 -21.90
C SER A 118 -10.52 -4.16 -20.44
N PRO A 119 -9.51 -3.32 -20.20
CA PRO A 119 -9.15 -2.88 -18.85
C PRO A 119 -10.32 -2.31 -18.07
N GLU A 120 -11.26 -1.63 -18.74
CA GLU A 120 -12.46 -1.06 -18.11
C GLU A 120 -13.43 -2.13 -17.63
N GLU A 121 -13.58 -3.23 -18.39
CA GLU A 121 -14.45 -4.35 -17.99
C GLU A 121 -13.84 -5.11 -16.84
N ASP A 122 -12.53 -5.41 -16.90
CA ASP A 122 -11.83 -6.08 -15.82
C ASP A 122 -11.88 -5.28 -14.52
N LEU A 123 -11.65 -3.96 -14.60
CA LEU A 123 -11.69 -3.12 -13.40
C LEU A 123 -13.11 -2.98 -12.84
N ARG A 124 -14.14 -2.87 -13.69
CA ARG A 124 -15.54 -2.85 -13.22
C ARG A 124 -15.91 -4.14 -12.49
N LEU A 125 -15.54 -5.29 -13.06
CA LEU A 125 -15.78 -6.58 -12.42
C LEU A 125 -15.05 -6.72 -11.08
N ALA A 126 -13.81 -6.21 -10.99
CA ALA A 126 -13.06 -6.23 -9.74
C ALA A 126 -13.69 -5.34 -8.67
N VAL A 127 -14.19 -4.15 -9.05
CA VAL A 127 -14.91 -3.25 -8.13
C VAL A 127 -16.22 -3.89 -7.65
N ASP A 128 -17.01 -4.46 -8.55
CA ASP A 128 -18.27 -5.12 -8.21
C ASP A 128 -18.01 -6.31 -7.29
N ALA A 129 -17.01 -7.16 -7.61
CA ALA A 129 -16.65 -8.31 -6.79
C ALA A 129 -16.17 -7.93 -5.38
N ALA A 130 -15.39 -6.85 -5.23
CA ALA A 130 -14.99 -6.33 -3.94
C ALA A 130 -16.19 -5.85 -3.11
N CYS A 131 -17.11 -5.12 -3.75
CA CYS A 131 -18.32 -4.62 -3.11
C CYS A 131 -19.24 -5.77 -2.67
N ASP A 132 -19.46 -6.76 -3.53
CA ASP A 132 -20.25 -7.95 -3.22
C ASP A 132 -19.66 -8.72 -2.04
N ALA A 133 -18.35 -8.96 -2.05
CA ALA A 133 -17.65 -9.65 -0.97
C ALA A 133 -17.73 -8.92 0.38
N ALA A 134 -17.75 -7.59 0.34
CA ALA A 134 -17.85 -6.74 1.54
C ALA A 134 -19.29 -6.41 1.95
N GLY A 135 -20.30 -6.76 1.15
CA GLY A 135 -21.69 -6.32 1.34
C GLY A 135 -21.83 -4.79 1.23
N ALA A 136 -21.02 -4.16 0.38
CA ALA A 136 -20.93 -2.71 0.23
C ALA A 136 -21.71 -2.22 -1.00
N ASP A 137 -22.19 -0.98 -0.95
CA ASP A 137 -22.88 -0.33 -2.07
C ASP A 137 -21.85 0.24 -3.06
N ALA A 138 -21.75 -0.35 -4.25
CA ALA A 138 -20.83 0.09 -5.30
C ALA A 138 -21.05 1.57 -5.71
N GLN A 139 -22.25 2.13 -5.53
CA GLN A 139 -22.53 3.56 -5.80
C GLN A 139 -21.83 4.51 -4.82
N ARG A 140 -21.31 3.98 -3.72
CA ARG A 140 -20.52 4.73 -2.71
C ARG A 140 -19.04 4.77 -3.02
N VAL A 141 -18.57 4.00 -4.00
CA VAL A 141 -17.17 4.00 -4.41
C VAL A 141 -16.87 5.29 -5.17
N GLY A 142 -15.96 6.09 -4.64
CA GLY A 142 -15.54 7.36 -5.23
C GLY A 142 -14.13 7.33 -5.82
N ALA A 143 -13.32 6.34 -5.44
CA ALA A 143 -11.95 6.21 -5.91
C ALA A 143 -11.49 4.75 -5.99
N VAL A 144 -10.56 4.47 -6.90
CA VAL A 144 -9.85 3.18 -7.02
C VAL A 144 -8.35 3.46 -7.04
N CYS A 145 -7.57 2.63 -6.36
CA CYS A 145 -6.11 2.61 -6.48
C CYS A 145 -5.67 1.24 -6.99
N ILE A 146 -4.92 1.23 -8.09
CA ILE A 146 -4.50 0.03 -8.81
C ILE A 146 -2.98 -0.10 -8.71
N GLY A 147 -2.52 -1.23 -8.18
CA GLY A 147 -1.13 -1.67 -8.26
C GLY A 147 -0.89 -2.46 -9.54
N VAL A 148 0.13 -2.08 -10.29
CA VAL A 148 0.55 -2.76 -11.52
C VAL A 148 2.06 -2.96 -11.53
N GLN A 149 2.52 -4.02 -12.18
CA GLN A 149 3.92 -4.20 -12.54
C GLN A 149 4.26 -3.25 -13.69
N GLY A 150 4.71 -2.04 -13.36
CA GLY A 150 5.02 -0.99 -14.34
C GLY A 150 5.07 0.38 -13.71
N ALA A 151 5.50 1.37 -14.48
CA ALA A 151 5.63 2.74 -14.05
C ALA A 151 4.69 3.66 -14.83
N LEU A 152 3.93 4.50 -14.13
CA LEU A 152 3.08 5.54 -14.73
C LEU A 152 3.80 6.89 -14.65
N ASP A 153 4.08 7.50 -15.81
CA ASP A 153 4.53 8.90 -15.84
C ASP A 153 3.35 9.84 -15.49
N PRO A 154 3.41 10.54 -14.34
CA PRO A 154 2.30 11.36 -13.89
C PRO A 154 2.04 12.59 -14.79
N ARG A 155 2.99 12.96 -15.65
CA ARG A 155 2.89 14.15 -16.53
C ARG A 155 2.23 13.78 -17.86
N THR A 156 2.49 12.59 -18.39
CA THR A 156 2.05 12.17 -19.72
C THR A 156 0.92 11.14 -19.68
N ASP A 157 0.63 10.57 -18.51
CA ASP A 157 -0.27 9.41 -18.33
C ASP A 157 0.16 8.22 -19.21
N GLU A 158 1.48 8.06 -19.36
CA GLU A 158 2.09 6.95 -20.11
C GLU A 158 2.53 5.85 -19.14
N LEU A 159 2.12 4.63 -19.43
CA LEU A 159 2.46 3.44 -18.68
C LEU A 159 3.60 2.71 -19.38
N THR A 160 4.71 2.52 -18.68
CA THR A 160 5.94 1.88 -19.18
C THR A 160 6.28 0.64 -18.36
N TYR A 161 7.18 -0.21 -18.88
CA TYR A 161 7.63 -1.46 -18.22
C TYR A 161 6.50 -2.45 -17.90
N ILE A 162 5.39 -2.42 -18.66
CA ILE A 162 4.27 -3.35 -18.51
C ILE A 162 4.39 -4.53 -19.47
N GLU A 163 5.07 -5.56 -19.05
CA GLU A 163 5.19 -6.80 -19.83
C GLU A 163 4.02 -7.77 -19.55
N THR A 164 3.43 -7.69 -18.35
CA THR A 164 2.37 -8.58 -17.88
C THR A 164 0.96 -8.19 -18.34
N LEU A 165 0.76 -6.95 -18.82
CA LEU A 165 -0.54 -6.40 -19.23
C LEU A 165 -0.52 -5.92 -20.70
N PRO A 166 -0.30 -6.80 -21.71
CA PRO A 166 -0.10 -6.40 -23.10
C PRO A 166 -1.31 -5.70 -23.72
N GLU A 167 -2.52 -5.98 -23.22
CA GLU A 167 -3.79 -5.38 -23.71
C GLU A 167 -4.04 -3.99 -23.14
N TRP A 168 -3.24 -3.55 -22.16
CA TRP A 168 -3.40 -2.23 -21.58
C TRP A 168 -2.79 -1.15 -22.46
N PRO A 169 -3.54 -0.06 -22.79
CA PRO A 169 -3.00 1.03 -23.57
C PRO A 169 -1.88 1.73 -22.80
N LYS A 170 -0.77 1.96 -23.50
CA LYS A 170 0.39 2.63 -22.90
C LYS A 170 0.14 4.11 -22.57
N GLN A 171 -0.83 4.75 -23.20
CA GLN A 171 -1.12 6.18 -23.01
C GLN A 171 -2.57 6.42 -22.62
N GLY A 172 -2.78 7.35 -21.68
CA GLY A 172 -4.07 7.82 -21.26
C GLY A 172 -4.91 6.80 -20.49
N ILE A 173 -4.28 5.74 -19.94
CA ILE A 173 -5.00 4.65 -19.29
C ILE A 173 -5.76 5.12 -18.05
N ARG A 174 -5.13 5.94 -17.19
CA ARG A 174 -5.76 6.44 -15.97
C ARG A 174 -7.01 7.27 -16.30
N LYS A 175 -6.86 8.20 -17.25
CA LYS A 175 -8.00 9.03 -17.70
C LYS A 175 -9.12 8.18 -18.30
N ARG A 176 -8.76 7.22 -19.15
CA ARG A 176 -9.70 6.31 -19.81
C ARG A 176 -10.51 5.50 -18.79
N LEU A 177 -9.84 4.93 -17.79
CA LEU A 177 -10.50 4.18 -16.72
C LEU A 177 -11.39 5.09 -15.85
N SER A 178 -10.91 6.30 -15.52
CA SER A 178 -11.69 7.27 -14.74
C SER A 178 -12.96 7.71 -15.49
N ASP A 179 -12.88 7.98 -16.78
CA ASP A 179 -14.02 8.34 -17.62
C ASP A 179 -15.04 7.18 -17.71
N ALA A 180 -14.56 5.93 -17.85
CA ALA A 180 -15.41 4.75 -17.98
C ALA A 180 -16.13 4.34 -16.69
N LEU A 181 -15.50 4.58 -15.53
CA LEU A 181 -16.04 4.23 -14.23
C LEU A 181 -16.79 5.42 -13.58
N GLY A 182 -16.51 6.65 -14.01
CA GLY A 182 -17.07 7.87 -13.42
C GLY A 182 -16.53 8.20 -12.02
N ILE A 183 -15.37 7.64 -11.65
CA ILE A 183 -14.72 7.81 -10.35
C ILE A 183 -13.24 8.15 -10.51
N ALA A 184 -12.60 8.59 -9.42
CA ALA A 184 -11.14 8.82 -9.43
C ALA A 184 -10.39 7.49 -9.56
N VAL A 185 -9.37 7.46 -10.44
CA VAL A 185 -8.50 6.29 -10.62
C VAL A 185 -7.06 6.70 -10.37
N HIS A 186 -6.42 6.02 -9.42
CA HIS A 186 -5.00 6.08 -9.16
C HIS A 186 -4.34 4.81 -9.68
N ILE A 187 -3.18 4.93 -10.29
CA ILE A 187 -2.35 3.80 -10.73
C ILE A 187 -0.97 4.05 -10.17
N ASP A 188 -0.40 3.08 -9.49
CA ASP A 188 0.97 3.15 -8.98
C ASP A 188 1.69 1.82 -9.25
N ASN A 189 3.01 1.89 -9.22
CA ASN A 189 3.84 0.69 -9.30
C ASN A 189 3.61 -0.19 -8.05
N ASP A 190 3.58 -1.50 -8.26
CA ASP A 190 3.34 -2.51 -7.21
C ASP A 190 4.37 -2.43 -6.07
N VAL A 191 5.67 -2.23 -6.39
CA VAL A 191 6.73 -2.09 -5.38
C VAL A 191 6.58 -0.82 -4.55
N ASN A 192 6.10 0.27 -5.18
CA ASN A 192 5.81 1.52 -4.47
C ASN A 192 4.66 1.34 -3.47
N LEU A 193 3.62 0.60 -3.87
CA LEU A 193 2.52 0.28 -2.96
C LEU A 193 2.97 -0.68 -1.86
N ALA A 194 3.78 -1.68 -2.17
CA ALA A 194 4.37 -2.55 -1.15
C ALA A 194 5.21 -1.77 -0.13
N ALA A 195 5.93 -0.73 -0.56
CA ALA A 195 6.66 0.15 0.35
C ALA A 195 5.73 0.96 1.27
N LEU A 196 4.56 1.40 0.79
CA LEU A 196 3.56 2.03 1.66
C LEU A 196 3.07 1.07 2.75
N ALA A 197 2.86 -0.20 2.41
CA ALA A 197 2.50 -1.22 3.40
C ALA A 197 3.63 -1.46 4.42
N GLU A 198 4.89 -1.50 3.99
CA GLU A 198 6.05 -1.61 4.88
C GLU A 198 6.17 -0.38 5.81
N ARG A 199 5.83 0.81 5.34
CA ARG A 199 5.80 2.03 6.15
C ARG A 199 4.73 1.99 7.22
N THR A 200 3.56 1.42 6.94
CA THR A 200 2.42 1.43 7.86
C THR A 200 2.46 0.26 8.83
N ASP A 201 2.66 -0.95 8.32
CA ASP A 201 2.47 -2.20 9.05
C ASP A 201 3.74 -3.07 9.15
N GLY A 202 4.81 -2.71 8.41
CA GLY A 202 5.98 -3.55 8.26
C GLY A 202 7.26 -3.02 8.90
N ALA A 203 8.38 -3.42 8.33
CA ALA A 203 9.72 -3.13 8.83
C ALA A 203 10.10 -1.65 8.73
N GLY A 204 9.49 -0.89 7.83
CA GLY A 204 9.73 0.55 7.64
C GLY A 204 9.07 1.48 8.65
N ARG A 205 8.22 0.96 9.53
CA ARG A 205 7.32 1.75 10.39
C ARG A 205 8.02 2.81 11.25
N ASP A 206 9.09 2.41 11.92
CA ASP A 206 9.77 3.24 12.91
C ASP A 206 11.12 3.81 12.40
N THR A 207 11.32 3.88 11.07
CA THR A 207 12.55 4.39 10.44
C THR A 207 12.37 5.79 9.86
N GLY A 208 13.45 6.54 9.77
CA GLY A 208 13.46 7.84 9.05
C GLY A 208 13.33 7.71 7.54
N GLY A 209 13.64 6.54 6.98
CA GLY A 209 13.54 6.18 5.58
C GLY A 209 14.12 4.80 5.32
N PHE A 210 13.67 4.13 4.29
CA PHE A 210 14.15 2.80 3.91
C PHE A 210 14.12 2.58 2.40
N ALA A 211 14.82 1.55 1.96
CA ALA A 211 14.76 1.04 0.60
C ALA A 211 14.16 -0.38 0.63
N LEU A 212 13.11 -0.61 -0.13
CA LEU A 212 12.51 -1.93 -0.32
C LEU A 212 13.06 -2.56 -1.61
N LEU A 213 13.92 -3.56 -1.47
CA LEU A 213 14.35 -4.39 -2.59
C LEU A 213 13.32 -5.50 -2.79
N TRP A 214 12.58 -5.40 -3.88
CA TRP A 214 11.49 -6.30 -4.22
C TRP A 214 11.97 -7.37 -5.19
N MET A 215 12.02 -8.61 -4.71
CA MET A 215 12.46 -9.78 -5.48
C MET A 215 11.29 -10.73 -5.66
N ASP A 216 10.59 -10.55 -6.78
CA ASP A 216 9.45 -11.38 -7.19
C ASP A 216 9.68 -11.89 -8.61
N GLU A 217 8.64 -12.00 -9.46
CA GLU A 217 8.80 -12.27 -10.88
C GLU A 217 9.76 -11.25 -11.52
N GLY A 218 9.52 -9.97 -11.28
CA GLY A 218 10.42 -8.87 -11.57
C GLY A 218 11.26 -8.43 -10.37
N LEU A 219 12.34 -7.71 -10.65
CA LEU A 219 13.18 -7.05 -9.66
C LEU A 219 12.91 -5.55 -9.66
N GLY A 220 12.49 -5.03 -8.53
CA GLY A 220 12.23 -3.60 -8.34
C GLY A 220 12.83 -3.05 -7.04
N LEU A 221 12.87 -1.72 -6.96
CA LEU A 221 13.27 -0.99 -5.77
C LEU A 221 12.28 0.12 -5.49
N SER A 222 11.79 0.23 -4.28
CA SER A 222 11.11 1.45 -3.83
C SER A 222 11.91 2.13 -2.73
N VAL A 223 11.91 3.45 -2.74
CA VAL A 223 12.66 4.28 -1.78
C VAL A 223 11.67 5.14 -1.01
N ASP A 224 11.53 4.88 0.27
CA ASP A 224 10.79 5.72 1.19
C ASP A 224 11.72 6.75 1.83
N GLN A 225 11.36 8.01 1.76
CA GLN A 225 12.05 9.13 2.39
C GLN A 225 11.11 9.83 3.37
N GLY A 226 11.14 9.40 4.61
CA GLY A 226 10.33 10.02 5.68
C GLY A 226 8.82 9.86 5.49
N GLY A 227 8.35 8.73 4.96
CA GLY A 227 6.94 8.46 4.69
C GLY A 227 6.48 8.90 3.29
N SER A 228 7.41 9.29 2.42
CA SER A 228 7.13 9.64 1.03
C SER A 228 7.91 8.74 0.09
N VAL A 229 7.21 8.01 -0.77
CA VAL A 229 7.83 7.17 -1.80
C VAL A 229 8.36 8.03 -2.94
N HIS A 230 9.64 7.85 -3.28
CA HIS A 230 10.31 8.54 -4.37
C HIS A 230 9.99 7.87 -5.72
N ARG A 231 9.14 8.50 -6.52
CA ARG A 231 8.71 7.98 -7.84
C ARG A 231 9.58 8.42 -9.00
N GLY A 232 10.47 9.41 -8.79
CA GLY A 232 11.26 10.01 -9.88
C GLY A 232 10.46 10.93 -10.78
N ALA A 233 11.12 11.43 -11.82
CA ALA A 233 10.54 12.42 -12.72
C ALA A 233 9.49 11.83 -13.70
N SER A 234 9.61 10.53 -14.02
CA SER A 234 8.76 9.81 -14.98
C SER A 234 8.03 8.62 -14.36
N GLY A 235 8.04 8.49 -13.03
CA GLY A 235 7.49 7.33 -12.35
C GLY A 235 8.43 6.10 -12.29
N GLY A 236 9.53 6.10 -13.03
CA GLY A 236 10.44 4.95 -13.18
C GLY A 236 11.61 4.93 -12.21
N ALA A 237 11.54 5.62 -11.07
CA ALA A 237 12.57 5.45 -10.04
C ALA A 237 12.51 4.05 -9.45
N GLY A 238 13.67 3.41 -9.33
CA GLY A 238 13.74 2.06 -8.75
C GLY A 238 13.75 0.90 -9.75
N GLU A 239 13.78 1.17 -11.05
CA GLU A 239 13.93 0.16 -12.11
C GLU A 239 15.35 -0.41 -12.15
N ILE A 240 15.79 -0.96 -11.00
CA ILE A 240 17.17 -1.46 -10.84
C ILE A 240 17.42 -2.79 -11.55
N GLY A 241 16.37 -3.50 -11.94
CA GLY A 241 16.49 -4.75 -12.67
C GLY A 241 17.35 -4.63 -13.94
N TYR A 242 17.28 -3.47 -14.61
CA TYR A 242 18.03 -3.16 -15.83
C TYR A 242 19.46 -2.68 -15.58
N LEU A 243 19.94 -2.59 -14.33
CA LEU A 243 21.31 -2.22 -14.04
C LEU A 243 22.26 -3.36 -14.41
N PRO A 244 23.30 -3.11 -15.23
CA PRO A 244 24.28 -4.14 -15.58
C PRO A 244 25.06 -4.60 -14.34
N ILE A 245 25.31 -5.88 -14.24
CA ILE A 245 26.11 -6.43 -13.14
C ILE A 245 27.61 -6.08 -13.32
N PRO A 246 28.33 -5.85 -12.22
CA PRO A 246 29.78 -5.64 -12.28
C PRO A 246 30.51 -6.95 -12.69
N ARG A 247 31.65 -6.82 -13.34
CA ARG A 247 32.47 -7.97 -13.75
C ARG A 247 32.81 -8.92 -12.60
N SER A 248 32.93 -8.40 -11.38
CA SER A 248 33.19 -9.21 -10.17
C SER A 248 32.03 -10.14 -9.81
N ALA A 249 30.84 -9.92 -10.35
CA ALA A 249 29.67 -10.78 -10.14
C ALA A 249 29.52 -11.87 -11.21
N ALA A 250 30.32 -11.86 -12.29
CA ALA A 250 30.26 -12.86 -13.37
C ALA A 250 30.53 -14.30 -12.88
N GLU A 251 31.26 -14.46 -11.77
CA GLU A 251 31.51 -15.78 -11.16
C GLU A 251 30.25 -16.35 -10.46
N LEU A 252 29.25 -15.50 -10.16
CA LEU A 252 28.00 -15.92 -9.51
C LEU A 252 26.99 -16.49 -10.51
N ASP A 253 27.01 -15.95 -11.74
CA ASP A 253 26.19 -16.41 -12.85
C ASP A 253 26.80 -15.89 -14.18
N GLU A 254 27.39 -16.78 -15.00
CA GLU A 254 28.08 -16.40 -16.23
C GLU A 254 27.11 -15.90 -17.33
N GLU A 255 25.84 -16.24 -17.24
CA GLU A 255 24.82 -15.86 -18.21
C GLU A 255 24.13 -14.52 -17.86
N ALA A 256 24.22 -14.10 -16.59
CA ALA A 256 23.58 -12.87 -16.14
C ALA A 256 24.25 -11.62 -16.72
N ARG A 257 23.46 -10.70 -17.24
CA ARG A 257 23.90 -9.42 -17.80
C ARG A 257 23.52 -8.23 -16.94
N ASP A 258 22.40 -8.35 -16.27
CA ASP A 258 21.82 -7.32 -15.39
C ASP A 258 21.35 -7.92 -14.06
N LEU A 259 20.82 -7.08 -13.19
CA LEU A 259 20.36 -7.53 -11.88
C LEU A 259 19.10 -8.42 -11.98
N GLN A 260 18.25 -8.21 -13.00
CA GLN A 260 17.09 -9.08 -13.23
C GLN A 260 17.54 -10.52 -13.56
N ASP A 261 18.56 -10.68 -14.41
CA ASP A 261 19.15 -11.97 -14.73
C ASP A 261 19.80 -12.66 -13.52
N LEU A 262 20.30 -11.88 -12.55
CA LEU A 262 21.04 -12.38 -11.39
C LEU A 262 20.14 -12.77 -10.21
N ILE A 263 19.12 -11.94 -9.88
CA ILE A 263 18.28 -12.07 -8.67
C ILE A 263 16.78 -11.89 -8.91
N GLY A 264 16.33 -11.75 -10.16
CA GLY A 264 14.90 -11.80 -10.48
C GLY A 264 14.32 -13.22 -10.31
N GLY A 265 13.00 -13.34 -10.25
CA GLY A 265 12.32 -14.60 -9.95
C GLY A 265 12.77 -15.81 -10.77
N PRO A 266 12.89 -15.72 -12.12
CA PRO A 266 13.40 -16.83 -12.93
C PRO A 266 14.82 -17.25 -12.56
N ALA A 267 15.70 -16.31 -12.22
CA ALA A 267 17.08 -16.61 -11.82
C ALA A 267 17.11 -17.33 -10.46
N VAL A 268 16.34 -16.83 -9.50
CA VAL A 268 16.20 -17.44 -8.18
C VAL A 268 15.57 -18.84 -8.26
N ALA A 269 14.58 -19.04 -9.13
CA ALA A 269 13.96 -20.35 -9.34
C ALA A 269 14.97 -21.36 -9.93
N ARG A 270 15.79 -20.95 -10.92
CA ARG A 270 16.88 -21.79 -11.44
C ARG A 270 17.90 -22.15 -10.35
N LEU A 271 18.29 -21.18 -9.54
CA LEU A 271 19.22 -21.39 -8.43
C LEU A 271 18.63 -22.37 -7.40
N ALA A 272 17.37 -22.18 -6.99
CA ALA A 272 16.70 -23.10 -6.07
C ALA A 272 16.63 -24.54 -6.63
N ALA A 273 16.27 -24.68 -7.91
CA ALA A 273 16.23 -25.98 -8.59
C ALA A 273 17.60 -26.68 -8.61
N SER A 274 18.72 -25.97 -8.80
CA SER A 274 20.06 -26.53 -8.74
C SER A 274 20.43 -27.11 -7.38
N HIS A 275 19.78 -26.63 -6.32
CA HIS A 275 19.87 -27.16 -4.95
C HIS A 275 18.77 -28.21 -4.63
N GLY A 276 17.92 -28.59 -5.60
CA GLY A 276 16.84 -29.55 -5.40
C GLY A 276 15.64 -28.96 -4.63
N LEU A 277 15.46 -27.64 -4.67
CA LEU A 277 14.40 -26.91 -3.95
C LEU A 277 13.42 -26.25 -4.91
N SER A 278 12.20 -26.01 -4.45
CA SER A 278 11.21 -25.17 -5.16
C SER A 278 11.61 -23.69 -5.12
N ALA A 279 10.91 -22.87 -5.91
CA ALA A 279 11.07 -21.42 -5.88
C ALA A 279 10.74 -20.79 -4.50
N GLN A 280 9.94 -21.48 -3.67
CA GLN A 280 9.64 -21.10 -2.28
C GLN A 280 10.65 -21.68 -1.28
N PHE A 281 11.78 -22.22 -1.76
CA PHE A 281 12.85 -22.84 -0.98
C PHE A 281 12.42 -24.05 -0.14
N GLN A 282 11.42 -24.76 -0.63
CA GLN A 282 10.90 -25.99 -0.03
C GLN A 282 11.47 -27.20 -0.75
N GLY A 283 11.72 -28.28 0.01
CA GLY A 283 12.27 -29.51 -0.52
C GLY A 283 11.74 -30.75 0.23
N ALA A 284 12.31 -31.93 -0.09
CA ALA A 284 12.02 -33.16 0.62
C ALA A 284 12.50 -33.09 2.08
N GLU A 285 12.13 -34.11 2.87
CA GLU A 285 12.60 -34.26 4.25
C GLU A 285 14.14 -34.21 4.30
N GLY A 286 14.71 -33.39 5.18
CA GLY A 286 16.16 -33.16 5.27
C GLY A 286 16.74 -32.07 4.34
N ALA A 287 15.89 -31.26 3.71
CA ALA A 287 16.34 -30.19 2.80
C ALA A 287 17.00 -28.97 3.49
N ASP A 288 17.13 -28.95 4.81
CA ASP A 288 17.67 -27.80 5.57
C ASP A 288 19.09 -27.42 5.14
N GLU A 289 19.97 -28.40 4.91
CA GLU A 289 21.33 -28.11 4.43
C GLU A 289 21.34 -27.56 3.00
N ALA A 290 20.46 -28.04 2.13
CA ALA A 290 20.32 -27.54 0.77
C ALA A 290 19.81 -26.09 0.79
N ARG A 291 18.84 -25.81 1.66
CA ARG A 291 18.30 -24.47 1.88
C ARG A 291 19.38 -23.50 2.39
N GLU A 292 20.19 -23.92 3.36
CA GLU A 292 21.27 -23.05 3.88
C GLU A 292 22.34 -22.75 2.80
N ARG A 293 22.69 -23.73 1.96
CA ARG A 293 23.59 -23.52 0.81
C ARG A 293 22.99 -22.56 -0.21
N LEU A 294 21.72 -22.77 -0.55
CA LEU A 294 20.98 -21.86 -1.43
C LEU A 294 20.99 -20.42 -0.90
N LEU A 295 20.62 -20.23 0.38
CA LEU A 295 20.56 -18.91 0.99
C LEU A 295 21.94 -18.23 1.03
N GLY A 296 23.02 -18.97 1.27
CA GLY A 296 24.38 -18.44 1.22
C GLY A 296 24.78 -17.98 -0.18
N GLU A 297 24.42 -18.73 -1.24
CA GLU A 297 24.69 -18.32 -2.61
C GLU A 297 23.82 -17.14 -3.03
N LEU A 298 22.52 -17.19 -2.70
CA LEU A 298 21.57 -16.11 -2.98
C LEU A 298 21.99 -14.81 -2.26
N ALA A 299 22.48 -14.88 -1.03
CA ALA A 299 22.92 -13.70 -0.29
C ALA A 299 24.06 -12.96 -1.01
N ARG A 300 25.03 -13.68 -1.60
CA ARG A 300 26.10 -13.07 -2.41
C ARG A 300 25.54 -12.36 -3.64
N ARG A 301 24.55 -12.97 -4.32
CA ARG A 301 23.87 -12.36 -5.48
C ARG A 301 23.06 -11.12 -5.06
N VAL A 302 22.28 -11.19 -3.99
CA VAL A 302 21.49 -10.07 -3.45
C VAL A 302 22.39 -8.92 -3.00
N ALA A 303 23.53 -9.20 -2.38
CA ALA A 303 24.50 -8.16 -2.01
C ALA A 303 24.95 -7.31 -3.20
N VAL A 304 25.10 -7.90 -4.40
CA VAL A 304 25.41 -7.16 -5.64
C VAL A 304 24.32 -6.14 -5.94
N GLY A 305 23.05 -6.50 -5.78
CA GLY A 305 21.91 -5.59 -5.99
C GLY A 305 21.75 -4.52 -4.90
N VAL A 306 22.17 -4.83 -3.66
CA VAL A 306 22.08 -3.89 -2.53
C VAL A 306 23.19 -2.82 -2.59
N VAL A 307 24.39 -3.14 -3.10
CA VAL A 307 25.51 -2.20 -3.17
C VAL A 307 25.18 -0.86 -3.85
N PRO A 308 24.55 -0.81 -5.04
CA PRO A 308 24.13 0.46 -5.64
C PRO A 308 23.17 1.25 -4.76
N VAL A 309 22.26 0.57 -4.06
CA VAL A 309 21.29 1.19 -3.15
C VAL A 309 22.02 1.89 -2.00
N LEU A 310 22.96 1.22 -1.37
CA LEU A 310 23.78 1.81 -0.30
C LEU A 310 24.64 2.97 -0.82
N ALA A 311 25.25 2.82 -2.00
CA ALA A 311 26.14 3.83 -2.55
C ALA A 311 25.45 5.14 -2.95
N LEU A 312 24.21 5.05 -3.42
CA LEU A 312 23.48 6.20 -3.97
C LEU A 312 22.52 6.84 -2.97
N LEU A 313 21.92 6.03 -2.08
CA LEU A 313 20.82 6.46 -1.23
C LEU A 313 21.18 6.49 0.25
N ASP A 314 22.17 5.70 0.67
CA ASP A 314 22.58 5.53 2.08
C ASP A 314 21.36 5.39 3.03
N PRO A 315 20.43 4.45 2.78
CA PRO A 315 19.21 4.35 3.55
C PRO A 315 19.50 3.84 4.97
N GLU A 316 18.65 4.22 5.91
CA GLU A 316 18.71 3.73 7.29
C GLU A 316 18.50 2.20 7.37
N LEU A 317 17.64 1.69 6.48
CA LEU A 317 17.22 0.29 6.42
C LEU A 317 17.05 -0.19 4.98
N VAL A 318 17.48 -1.40 4.67
CA VAL A 318 17.10 -2.13 3.45
C VAL A 318 16.18 -3.27 3.82
N VAL A 319 14.99 -3.29 3.22
CA VAL A 319 13.99 -4.35 3.42
C VAL A 319 14.04 -5.30 2.21
N LEU A 320 14.16 -6.60 2.45
CA LEU A 320 14.08 -7.63 1.40
C LEU A 320 12.64 -8.11 1.29
N GLY A 321 11.96 -7.73 0.21
CA GLY A 321 10.55 -8.05 -0.07
C GLY A 321 10.36 -8.93 -1.30
N GLY A 322 9.09 -9.09 -1.70
CA GLY A 322 8.68 -10.01 -2.75
C GLY A 322 8.69 -11.47 -2.31
N ALA A 323 8.35 -12.38 -3.22
CA ALA A 323 8.29 -13.81 -2.92
C ALA A 323 9.64 -14.37 -2.45
N THR A 324 10.74 -13.93 -3.05
CA THR A 324 12.11 -14.34 -2.67
C THR A 324 12.50 -13.82 -1.29
N GLY A 325 12.21 -12.53 -1.01
CA GLY A 325 12.47 -11.92 0.30
C GLY A 325 11.70 -12.63 1.43
N LEU A 326 10.43 -12.93 1.18
CA LEU A 326 9.57 -13.66 2.10
C LEU A 326 10.06 -15.11 2.33
N ALA A 327 10.39 -15.84 1.26
CA ALA A 327 10.90 -17.22 1.36
C ALA A 327 12.27 -17.31 2.06
N GLY A 328 13.17 -16.35 1.80
CA GLY A 328 14.46 -16.24 2.43
C GLY A 328 14.39 -15.84 3.90
N GLY A 329 13.43 -14.96 4.21
CA GLY A 329 13.14 -14.51 5.57
C GLY A 329 14.33 -13.86 6.29
N PRO A 330 14.29 -13.83 7.63
CA PRO A 330 15.37 -13.24 8.43
C PRO A 330 16.75 -13.85 8.15
N ARG A 331 16.80 -15.14 7.81
CA ARG A 331 18.07 -15.82 7.55
C ARG A 331 18.77 -15.27 6.31
N LEU A 332 18.05 -15.02 5.22
CA LEU A 332 18.61 -14.38 4.03
C LEU A 332 19.13 -12.97 4.37
N ALA A 333 18.37 -12.19 5.13
CA ALA A 333 18.76 -10.84 5.53
C ALA A 333 20.03 -10.81 6.37
N GLU A 334 20.19 -11.75 7.31
CA GLU A 334 21.44 -11.95 8.09
C GLU A 334 22.63 -12.25 7.19
N LEU A 335 22.48 -13.17 6.24
CA LEU A 335 23.55 -13.56 5.32
C LEU A 335 23.92 -12.39 4.38
N VAL A 336 22.96 -11.64 3.86
CA VAL A 336 23.22 -10.44 3.05
C VAL A 336 23.98 -9.38 3.87
N THR A 337 23.56 -9.14 5.12
CA THR A 337 24.29 -8.24 6.04
C THR A 337 25.74 -8.69 6.23
N ALA A 338 25.98 -10.00 6.40
CA ALA A 338 27.32 -10.54 6.56
C ALA A 338 28.19 -10.35 5.29
N GLU A 339 27.62 -10.52 4.10
CA GLU A 339 28.31 -10.28 2.82
C GLU A 339 28.68 -8.79 2.62
N LEU A 340 27.81 -7.86 3.06
CA LEU A 340 28.05 -6.42 2.93
C LEU A 340 29.07 -5.87 3.93
N ARG A 341 29.19 -6.49 5.12
CA ARG A 341 29.97 -5.97 6.25
C ARG A 341 31.44 -5.62 5.92
N PRO A 342 32.20 -6.43 5.15
CA PRO A 342 33.61 -6.13 4.89
C PRO A 342 33.83 -4.80 4.17
N ALA A 343 32.91 -4.38 3.30
CA ALA A 343 33.06 -3.18 2.48
C ALA A 343 32.19 -2.00 2.97
N TRP A 344 31.06 -2.29 3.63
CA TRP A 344 30.03 -1.29 3.96
C TRP A 344 29.78 -1.14 5.46
N GLY A 345 30.46 -1.94 6.32
CA GLY A 345 30.20 -1.94 7.76
C GLY A 345 28.86 -2.58 8.12
N ASP A 346 28.39 -2.32 9.34
CA ASP A 346 27.12 -2.85 9.82
C ASP A 346 25.95 -2.04 9.20
N ARG A 347 25.42 -2.55 8.09
CA ARG A 347 24.22 -2.02 7.44
C ARG A 347 23.01 -2.83 7.86
N SER A 348 21.91 -2.16 8.12
CA SER A 348 20.68 -2.84 8.52
C SER A 348 19.97 -3.39 7.29
N VAL A 349 19.96 -4.71 7.14
CA VAL A 349 19.16 -5.43 6.14
C VAL A 349 18.21 -6.33 6.89
N VAL A 350 16.91 -6.27 6.58
CA VAL A 350 15.87 -7.07 7.24
C VAL A 350 14.94 -7.72 6.23
N ALA A 351 14.26 -8.76 6.65
CA ALA A 351 13.17 -9.32 5.85
C ALA A 351 11.92 -8.43 5.93
N THR A 352 11.05 -8.52 4.91
CA THR A 352 9.73 -7.88 4.88
C THR A 352 8.94 -8.15 6.16
N GLY A 353 8.28 -7.12 6.69
CA GLY A 353 7.31 -7.24 7.78
C GLY A 353 5.88 -7.51 7.30
N VAL A 354 5.63 -7.40 5.99
CA VAL A 354 4.30 -7.58 5.39
C VAL A 354 4.25 -8.87 4.57
N ALA A 355 3.77 -9.94 5.19
CA ALA A 355 3.79 -11.27 4.57
C ALA A 355 2.67 -11.53 3.55
N ALA A 356 1.54 -10.82 3.64
CA ALA A 356 0.36 -11.07 2.81
C ALA A 356 -0.13 -9.82 2.11
N HIS A 357 -0.34 -9.93 0.80
CA HIS A 357 -0.95 -8.90 -0.05
C HIS A 357 -0.34 -7.48 0.12
N PRO A 358 1.00 -7.31 0.10
CA PRO A 358 1.63 -6.01 0.36
C PRO A 358 1.19 -4.92 -0.61
N VAL A 359 1.03 -5.23 -1.90
CA VAL A 359 0.56 -4.30 -2.93
C VAL A 359 -0.86 -3.82 -2.62
N LEU A 360 -1.77 -4.75 -2.33
CA LEU A 360 -3.16 -4.44 -1.99
C LEU A 360 -3.26 -3.64 -0.68
N ARG A 361 -2.41 -3.95 0.32
CA ARG A 361 -2.34 -3.18 1.58
C ARG A 361 -1.86 -1.75 1.32
N GLY A 362 -0.83 -1.56 0.51
CA GLY A 362 -0.35 -0.22 0.14
C GLY A 362 -1.37 0.58 -0.67
N ALA A 363 -2.11 -0.06 -1.58
CA ALA A 363 -3.21 0.57 -2.29
C ALA A 363 -4.34 1.01 -1.34
N ARG A 364 -4.63 0.23 -0.29
CA ARG A 364 -5.56 0.64 0.78
C ARG A 364 -5.06 1.88 1.52
N GLU A 365 -3.80 1.88 1.94
CA GLU A 365 -3.20 3.01 2.65
C GLU A 365 -3.25 4.30 1.80
N HIS A 366 -2.97 4.17 0.51
CA HIS A 366 -3.11 5.29 -0.43
C HIS A 366 -4.55 5.85 -0.44
N LEU A 367 -5.56 4.97 -0.48
CA LEU A 367 -6.98 5.37 -0.58
C LEU A 367 -7.59 5.87 0.73
N ILE A 368 -7.10 5.47 1.89
CA ILE A 368 -7.66 5.91 3.19
C ILE A 368 -7.67 7.44 3.28
N GLY A 369 -6.62 8.10 2.80
CA GLY A 369 -6.55 9.56 2.74
C GLY A 369 -7.67 10.13 1.89
N ASP A 370 -7.83 9.65 0.67
CA ASP A 370 -8.85 10.13 -0.28
C ASP A 370 -10.27 9.91 0.24
N VAL A 371 -10.55 8.73 0.82
CA VAL A 371 -11.86 8.40 1.40
C VAL A 371 -12.17 9.33 2.59
N ARG A 372 -11.18 9.61 3.44
CA ARG A 372 -11.32 10.55 4.55
C ARG A 372 -11.54 11.98 4.06
N ASP A 373 -10.78 12.42 3.07
CA ASP A 373 -10.91 13.76 2.50
C ASP A 373 -12.30 13.94 1.84
N ALA A 374 -12.79 12.93 1.14
CA ALA A 374 -14.14 12.93 0.59
C ALA A 374 -15.21 13.00 1.70
N LEU A 375 -15.03 12.25 2.79
CA LEU A 375 -15.92 12.32 3.96
C LEU A 375 -15.87 13.71 4.62
N PHE A 376 -14.70 14.32 4.78
CA PHE A 376 -14.54 15.66 5.31
C PHE A 376 -15.12 16.74 4.38
N ALA A 377 -15.11 16.53 3.07
CA ALA A 377 -15.74 17.44 2.11
C ALA A 377 -17.26 17.49 2.29
N GLU A 378 -17.91 16.41 2.74
CA GLU A 378 -19.34 16.41 3.09
C GLU A 378 -19.65 17.39 4.24
N VAL A 379 -18.72 17.56 5.21
CA VAL A 379 -18.89 18.53 6.31
C VAL A 379 -19.04 19.95 5.78
N SER A 380 -18.24 20.31 4.76
CA SER A 380 -18.30 21.66 4.15
C SER A 380 -19.63 21.92 3.43
N ARG A 381 -20.35 20.87 3.05
CA ARG A 381 -21.69 20.98 2.42
C ARG A 381 -22.84 21.18 3.41
N ILE A 382 -22.62 20.81 4.69
CA ILE A 382 -23.64 20.90 5.75
C ILE A 382 -23.68 22.30 6.37
N ALA A 383 -22.55 23.01 6.35
CA ALA A 383 -22.43 24.32 6.99
C ALA A 383 -22.86 25.43 6.01
N PRO A 384 -24.10 25.95 6.11
CA PRO A 384 -24.47 27.22 5.46
C PRO A 384 -23.84 28.41 6.18
#